data_7cff4dcab1feb2f8fc4eb3ece49e22b1
#
_entry.id   7cff4dcab1feb2f8fc4eb3ece49e22b1
#
_cell.length_a   1.000
_cell.length_b   1.000
_cell.length_c   1.000
_cell.angle_alpha   90.00
_cell.angle_beta   90.00
_cell.angle_gamma   90.00
#
_symmetry.space_group_name_H-M   'P 1'
#
loop_
_entity.id
_entity.type
_entity.pdbx_description
1 polymer ?
#
loop_
_entity_poly.entity_id
_entity_poly.type
_entity_poly.pdbx_seq_one_letter_code
_entity_poly.pdbx_strand_id
1 'polypeptide(L)'
;MEIRELDRATYAGYTYRETYTTPRYYDVQVRGHGFSLELREAELPLERVMSDALFAGWLEAPVAYGAFDGDTLMGAVEGSPETWHNVFRVSNLFVKAAYRRRGIGRALLTHIVNVARRPGVYRGAMLETQTCNVPAISLYEQLGFALCRIDLCEYTNDDVQNREARIDLFLPF
;
A
#
# COMPACT_ATOMS: atom_id res chain seq x y z
N MET A 1 13.92 -9.00 14.69
CA MET A 1 13.01 -7.97 14.11
C MET A 1 12.02 -7.56 15.20
N GLU A 2 11.93 -6.30 15.46
CA GLU A 2 10.99 -5.67 16.40
C GLU A 2 10.14 -4.64 15.65
N ILE A 3 8.85 -4.55 15.97
CA ILE A 3 7.98 -3.49 15.42
C ILE A 3 7.77 -2.46 16.53
N ARG A 4 8.13 -1.20 16.24
CA ARG A 4 8.02 -0.06 17.15
C ARG A 4 7.20 1.05 16.51
N GLU A 5 6.41 1.76 17.30
CA GLU A 5 5.76 2.99 16.86
C GLU A 5 6.82 4.04 16.50
N LEU A 6 6.59 4.73 15.40
CA LEU A 6 7.46 5.82 14.96
C LEU A 6 6.95 7.13 15.55
N ASP A 7 7.80 7.77 16.36
CA ASP A 7 7.48 9.07 16.94
C ASP A 7 7.38 10.14 15.85
N ARG A 8 6.26 10.85 15.83
CA ARG A 8 6.00 11.89 14.83
C ARG A 8 7.05 13.03 14.88
N ALA A 9 7.54 13.41 16.07
CA ALA A 9 8.54 14.47 16.18
C ALA A 9 9.86 14.09 15.49
N THR A 10 10.19 12.81 15.46
CA THR A 10 11.41 12.28 14.85
C THR A 10 11.25 11.95 13.37
N TYR A 11 10.07 11.41 12.98
CA TYR A 11 9.88 10.83 11.65
C TYR A 11 8.98 11.66 10.72
N ALA A 12 8.41 12.80 11.16
CA ALA A 12 7.66 13.67 10.24
C ALA A 12 8.55 14.16 9.10
N GLY A 13 8.11 13.91 7.87
CA GLY A 13 8.90 14.23 6.68
C GLY A 13 10.03 13.25 6.36
N TYR A 14 10.12 12.12 7.07
CA TYR A 14 11.04 11.04 6.67
C TYR A 14 10.65 10.54 5.29
N THR A 15 11.48 10.81 4.30
CA THR A 15 11.27 10.39 2.91
C THR A 15 11.86 9.02 2.64
N TYR A 16 11.16 8.24 1.83
CA TYR A 16 11.69 7.01 1.27
C TYR A 16 11.57 7.01 -0.26
N ARG A 17 12.48 6.30 -0.89
CA ARG A 17 12.45 6.04 -2.34
C ARG A 17 12.88 4.60 -2.57
N GLU A 18 11.93 3.78 -2.99
CA GLU A 18 12.13 2.35 -3.19
C GLU A 18 11.73 1.96 -4.61
N THR A 19 12.57 1.18 -5.26
CA THR A 19 12.30 0.64 -6.59
C THR A 19 11.81 -0.80 -6.46
N TYR A 20 10.80 -1.17 -7.23
CA TYR A 20 10.41 -2.57 -7.39
C TYR A 20 10.32 -2.94 -8.87
N THR A 21 10.51 -4.22 -9.15
CA THR A 21 10.43 -4.78 -10.49
C THR A 21 9.38 -5.90 -10.50
N THR A 22 8.53 -5.92 -11.50
CA THR A 22 7.53 -6.96 -11.69
C THR A 22 7.51 -7.43 -13.14
N PRO A 23 7.50 -8.75 -13.40
CA PRO A 23 7.33 -9.29 -14.75
C PRO A 23 5.87 -9.33 -15.18
N ARG A 24 4.93 -8.99 -14.29
CA ARG A 24 3.48 -9.12 -14.52
C ARG A 24 2.74 -7.86 -14.12
N TYR A 25 1.55 -7.68 -14.69
CA TYR A 25 0.63 -6.60 -14.37
C TYR A 25 -0.82 -7.07 -14.57
N TYR A 26 -1.77 -6.40 -13.95
CA TYR A 26 -3.18 -6.55 -14.27
C TYR A 26 -3.55 -5.62 -15.41
N ASP A 27 -3.89 -6.21 -16.56
CA ASP A 27 -4.38 -5.49 -17.74
C ASP A 27 -5.83 -5.11 -17.52
N VAL A 28 -6.14 -3.83 -17.69
CA VAL A 28 -7.50 -3.32 -17.52
C VAL A 28 -8.21 -3.28 -18.86
N GLN A 29 -9.26 -4.07 -19.00
CA GLN A 29 -10.11 -4.09 -20.17
C GLN A 29 -11.44 -3.38 -19.88
N VAL A 30 -11.66 -2.24 -20.54
CA VAL A 30 -12.92 -1.49 -20.44
C VAL A 30 -13.82 -1.91 -21.60
N ARG A 31 -15.04 -2.37 -21.29
CA ARG A 31 -16.03 -2.80 -22.31
C ARG A 31 -17.42 -2.28 -21.96
N GLY A 32 -17.87 -1.27 -22.69
CA GLY A 32 -19.16 -0.61 -22.40
C GLY A 32 -19.15 0.02 -21.01
N HIS A 33 -20.03 -0.43 -20.13
CA HIS A 33 -20.14 0.05 -18.76
C HIS A 33 -19.43 -0.86 -17.74
N GLY A 34 -18.66 -1.83 -18.20
CA GLY A 34 -17.93 -2.77 -17.33
C GLY A 34 -16.43 -2.76 -17.58
N PHE A 35 -15.70 -3.34 -16.65
CA PHE A 35 -14.27 -3.58 -16.79
C PHE A 35 -13.89 -4.93 -16.19
N SER A 36 -12.77 -5.49 -16.66
CA SER A 36 -12.13 -6.67 -16.07
C SER A 36 -10.65 -6.42 -15.91
N LEU A 37 -10.04 -7.10 -14.94
CA LEU A 37 -8.60 -7.12 -14.71
C LEU A 37 -8.10 -8.52 -15.04
N GLU A 38 -7.16 -8.61 -15.98
CA GLU A 38 -6.55 -9.87 -16.40
C GLU A 38 -5.06 -9.84 -16.08
N LEU A 39 -4.57 -10.83 -15.33
CA LEU A 39 -3.14 -10.93 -15.05
C LEU A 39 -2.38 -11.32 -16.34
N ARG A 40 -1.40 -10.51 -16.72
CA ARG A 40 -0.59 -10.71 -17.91
C ARG A 40 0.90 -10.64 -17.60
N GLU A 41 1.68 -11.34 -18.39
CA GLU A 41 3.15 -11.19 -18.43
C GLU A 41 3.49 -9.92 -19.22
N ALA A 42 4.45 -9.15 -18.73
CA ALA A 42 5.01 -8.03 -19.45
C ALA A 42 6.12 -8.53 -20.41
N GLU A 43 6.24 -7.93 -21.59
CA GLU A 43 7.31 -8.27 -22.56
C GLU A 43 8.70 -8.07 -21.95
N LEU A 44 8.85 -7.02 -21.17
CA LEU A 44 10.03 -6.73 -20.34
C LEU A 44 9.55 -6.46 -18.91
N PRO A 45 10.33 -6.84 -17.88
CA PRO A 45 9.99 -6.52 -16.51
C PRO A 45 9.78 -5.02 -16.32
N LEU A 46 8.68 -4.66 -15.68
CA LEU A 46 8.33 -3.28 -15.37
C LEU A 46 9.09 -2.84 -14.11
N GLU A 47 9.87 -1.78 -14.24
CA GLU A 47 10.50 -1.12 -13.08
C GLU A 47 9.68 0.10 -12.68
N ARG A 48 9.42 0.23 -11.38
CA ARG A 48 8.64 1.32 -10.79
C ARG A 48 9.30 1.85 -9.54
N VAL A 49 9.13 3.13 -9.31
CA VAL A 49 9.64 3.83 -8.13
C VAL A 49 8.47 4.24 -7.26
N MET A 50 8.54 3.87 -5.99
CA MET A 50 7.68 4.42 -4.94
C MET A 50 8.48 5.44 -4.14
N SER A 51 7.93 6.61 -3.95
CA SER A 51 8.54 7.62 -3.07
C SER A 51 7.44 8.42 -2.40
N ASP A 52 7.56 8.59 -1.09
CA ASP A 52 6.64 9.38 -0.29
C ASP A 52 7.34 9.82 1.00
N ALA A 53 6.63 10.56 1.84
CA ALA A 53 7.08 11.00 3.15
C ALA A 53 6.10 10.55 4.23
N LEU A 54 6.63 10.09 5.38
CA LEU A 54 5.81 9.76 6.55
C LEU A 54 5.24 11.03 7.20
N PHE A 55 4.06 10.90 7.81
CA PHE A 55 3.34 11.94 8.53
C PHE A 55 3.01 13.17 7.66
N ALA A 56 2.65 12.94 6.40
CA ALA A 56 2.23 13.99 5.49
C ALA A 56 1.09 14.85 6.10
N GLY A 57 1.14 16.17 5.89
CA GLY A 57 0.25 17.11 6.55
C GLY A 57 -1.24 17.00 6.19
N TRP A 58 -1.57 16.28 5.13
CA TRP A 58 -2.95 16.01 4.71
C TRP A 58 -3.56 14.77 5.40
N LEU A 59 -2.76 13.95 6.08
CA LEU A 59 -3.24 12.77 6.80
C LEU A 59 -3.93 13.19 8.12
N GLU A 60 -5.07 12.59 8.40
CA GLU A 60 -5.86 12.82 9.60
C GLU A 60 -5.35 11.92 10.73
N ALA A 61 -4.76 12.51 11.78
CA ALA A 61 -4.22 11.78 12.94
C ALA A 61 -3.42 10.51 12.58
N PRO A 62 -2.39 10.58 11.72
CA PRO A 62 -1.66 9.40 11.27
C PRO A 62 -0.89 8.72 12.40
N VAL A 63 -0.81 7.38 12.31
CA VAL A 63 0.06 6.54 13.12
C VAL A 63 0.99 5.74 12.20
N ALA A 64 2.24 5.57 12.60
CA ALA A 64 3.22 4.84 11.81
C ALA A 64 4.00 3.85 12.69
N TYR A 65 4.39 2.73 12.11
CA TYR A 65 5.19 1.68 12.76
C TYR A 65 6.37 1.29 11.89
N GLY A 66 7.53 1.17 12.48
CA GLY A 66 8.76 0.72 11.83
C GLY A 66 9.15 -0.69 12.25
N ALA A 67 9.64 -1.49 11.32
CA ALA A 67 10.32 -2.75 11.61
C ALA A 67 11.82 -2.50 11.73
N PHE A 68 12.42 -2.94 12.85
CA PHE A 68 13.81 -2.68 13.20
C PHE A 68 14.64 -3.96 13.39
N ASP A 69 15.94 -3.84 13.06
CA ASP A 69 17.00 -4.74 13.49
C ASP A 69 18.02 -3.92 14.28
N GLY A 70 18.02 -4.05 15.63
CA GLY A 70 18.64 -3.07 16.50
C GLY A 70 18.07 -1.67 16.27
N ASP A 71 18.91 -0.73 15.88
CA ASP A 71 18.50 0.66 15.53
C ASP A 71 18.27 0.89 14.03
N THR A 72 18.43 -0.16 13.22
CA THR A 72 18.29 -0.04 11.77
C THR A 72 16.84 -0.20 11.35
N LEU A 73 16.22 0.85 10.80
CA LEU A 73 14.90 0.80 10.18
C LEU A 73 14.95 0.01 8.88
N MET A 74 14.25 -1.12 8.83
CA MET A 74 14.17 -2.02 7.66
C MET A 74 12.98 -1.70 6.75
N GLY A 75 11.93 -1.12 7.29
CA GLY A 75 10.72 -0.75 6.57
C GLY A 75 9.72 -0.11 7.53
N ALA A 76 8.68 0.51 6.99
CA ALA A 76 7.63 1.12 7.78
C ALA A 76 6.26 0.96 7.14
N VAL A 77 5.23 1.12 7.97
CA VAL A 77 3.83 1.21 7.58
C VAL A 77 3.22 2.42 8.28
N GLU A 78 2.37 3.14 7.56
CA GLU A 78 1.63 4.28 8.09
C GLU A 78 0.16 4.16 7.68
N GLY A 79 -0.71 4.65 8.51
CA GLY A 79 -2.12 4.77 8.20
C GLY A 79 -2.80 5.83 9.04
N SER A 80 -3.99 6.20 8.63
CA SER A 80 -4.79 7.25 9.24
C SER A 80 -6.28 6.97 9.13
N PRO A 81 -7.12 7.53 10.02
CA PRO A 81 -8.55 7.57 9.83
C PRO A 81 -8.93 8.28 8.52
N GLU A 82 -9.94 7.79 7.84
CA GLU A 82 -10.75 8.55 6.88
C GLU A 82 -12.17 8.63 7.46
N THR A 83 -12.41 9.69 8.23
CA THR A 83 -13.62 9.81 9.05
C THR A 83 -14.90 9.95 8.22
N TRP A 84 -14.81 10.56 7.02
CA TRP A 84 -15.97 10.81 6.14
C TRP A 84 -16.66 9.52 5.66
N HIS A 85 -15.99 8.36 5.62
CA HIS A 85 -16.63 7.08 5.33
C HIS A 85 -16.22 5.93 6.26
N ASN A 86 -15.64 6.30 7.39
CA ASN A 86 -15.41 5.41 8.53
C ASN A 86 -14.53 4.20 8.22
N VAL A 87 -13.39 4.44 7.56
CA VAL A 87 -12.36 3.44 7.31
C VAL A 87 -11.02 3.89 7.89
N PHE A 88 -10.13 2.93 8.10
CA PHE A 88 -8.72 3.20 8.37
C PHE A 88 -7.93 2.98 7.07
N ARG A 89 -7.34 4.06 6.53
CA ARG A 89 -6.51 3.95 5.33
C ARG A 89 -5.06 3.67 5.70
N VAL A 90 -4.50 2.61 5.12
CA VAL A 90 -3.05 2.39 5.10
C VAL A 90 -2.49 3.20 3.93
N SER A 91 -1.79 4.30 4.23
CA SER A 91 -1.27 5.25 3.24
C SER A 91 0.12 4.90 2.76
N ASN A 92 0.98 4.38 3.65
CA ASN A 92 2.35 4.01 3.33
C ASN A 92 2.68 2.60 3.80
N LEU A 93 3.33 1.81 2.94
CA LEU A 93 3.95 0.54 3.29
C LEU A 93 5.19 0.34 2.41
N PHE A 94 6.36 0.39 3.01
CA PHE A 94 7.61 0.10 2.31
C PHE A 94 8.52 -0.83 3.10
N VAL A 95 9.35 -1.56 2.38
CA VAL A 95 10.47 -2.35 2.92
C VAL A 95 11.69 -2.05 2.08
N LYS A 96 12.77 -1.61 2.74
CA LYS A 96 14.03 -1.32 2.08
C LYS A 96 14.52 -2.54 1.31
N ALA A 97 15.06 -2.34 0.10
CA ALA A 97 15.42 -3.41 -0.84
C ALA A 97 16.24 -4.54 -0.20
N ALA A 98 17.25 -4.20 0.64
CA ALA A 98 18.11 -5.15 1.32
C ALA A 98 17.38 -6.10 2.31
N TYR A 99 16.14 -5.76 2.71
CA TYR A 99 15.38 -6.50 3.72
C TYR A 99 14.12 -7.17 3.18
N ARG A 100 13.86 -7.07 1.87
CA ARG A 100 12.69 -7.67 1.22
C ARG A 100 12.72 -9.20 1.27
N ARG A 101 11.56 -9.82 1.03
CA ARG A 101 11.36 -11.29 1.01
C ARG A 101 11.61 -12.00 2.33
N ARG A 102 11.64 -11.25 3.45
CA ARG A 102 11.81 -11.76 4.82
C ARG A 102 10.53 -11.67 5.66
N GLY A 103 9.37 -11.45 5.03
CA GLY A 103 8.07 -11.34 5.72
C GLY A 103 7.80 -10.00 6.40
N ILE A 104 8.70 -9.01 6.30
CA ILE A 104 8.59 -7.72 7.01
C ILE A 104 7.33 -6.94 6.59
N GLY A 105 7.04 -6.85 5.30
CA GLY A 105 5.84 -6.17 4.81
C GLY A 105 4.55 -6.79 5.35
N ARG A 106 4.49 -8.13 5.39
CA ARG A 106 3.38 -8.86 6.00
C ARG A 106 3.23 -8.52 7.50
N ALA A 107 4.33 -8.56 8.23
CA ALA A 107 4.32 -8.28 9.68
C ALA A 107 3.86 -6.84 9.96
N LEU A 108 4.37 -5.85 9.22
CA LEU A 108 3.98 -4.44 9.33
C LEU A 108 2.50 -4.24 9.02
N LEU A 109 2.02 -4.77 7.89
CA LEU A 109 0.61 -4.61 7.50
C LEU A 109 -0.32 -5.31 8.49
N THR A 110 0.02 -6.52 8.93
CA THR A 110 -0.76 -7.22 9.97
C THR A 110 -0.80 -6.41 11.27
N HIS A 111 0.33 -5.82 11.66
CA HIS A 111 0.41 -5.00 12.88
C HIS A 111 -0.53 -3.79 12.82
N ILE A 112 -0.45 -2.98 11.78
CA ILE A 112 -1.27 -1.75 11.67
C ILE A 112 -2.76 -2.07 11.50
N VAL A 113 -3.12 -3.14 10.80
CA VAL A 113 -4.51 -3.62 10.70
C VAL A 113 -5.06 -4.01 12.08
N ASN A 114 -4.25 -4.69 12.91
CA ASN A 114 -4.64 -5.03 14.27
C ASN A 114 -4.79 -3.78 15.16
N VAL A 115 -3.92 -2.77 14.99
CA VAL A 115 -4.06 -1.48 15.68
C VAL A 115 -5.37 -0.80 15.29
N ALA A 116 -5.68 -0.73 13.99
CA ALA A 116 -6.89 -0.12 13.47
C ALA A 116 -8.18 -0.84 13.94
N ARG A 117 -8.12 -2.16 14.12
CA ARG A 117 -9.28 -2.98 14.54
C ARG A 117 -9.64 -2.82 16.03
N ARG A 118 -8.66 -2.53 16.89
CA ARG A 118 -8.86 -2.45 18.35
C ARG A 118 -9.93 -1.46 18.82
N PRO A 119 -10.04 -0.25 18.29
CA PRO A 119 -11.05 0.71 18.72
C PRO A 119 -12.49 0.28 18.42
N GLY A 120 -12.70 -0.64 17.45
CA GLY A 120 -14.04 -1.07 17.03
C GLY A 120 -14.88 0.04 16.36
N VAL A 121 -14.23 1.11 15.90
CA VAL A 121 -14.90 2.28 15.30
C VAL A 121 -14.89 2.27 13.78
N TYR A 122 -13.88 1.63 13.16
CA TYR A 122 -13.77 1.58 11.70
C TYR A 122 -14.51 0.35 11.16
N ARG A 123 -15.16 0.50 10.02
CA ARG A 123 -15.83 -0.62 9.31
C ARG A 123 -14.84 -1.53 8.57
N GLY A 124 -13.56 -1.14 8.47
CA GLY A 124 -12.52 -1.91 7.82
C GLY A 124 -11.27 -1.10 7.57
N ALA A 125 -10.24 -1.76 7.03
CA ALA A 125 -9.03 -1.13 6.51
C ALA A 125 -9.08 -1.05 4.98
N MET A 126 -8.55 0.04 4.43
CA MET A 126 -8.43 0.27 2.99
C MET A 126 -6.99 0.63 2.65
N LEU A 127 -6.54 0.23 1.49
CA LEU A 127 -5.25 0.63 0.92
C LEU A 127 -5.36 0.74 -0.59
N GLU A 128 -4.40 1.44 -1.20
CA GLU A 128 -4.34 1.60 -2.64
C GLU A 128 -3.01 1.09 -3.21
N THR A 129 -3.03 0.77 -4.50
CA THR A 129 -1.83 0.49 -5.28
C THR A 129 -2.13 0.59 -6.78
N GLN A 130 -1.10 0.44 -7.62
CA GLN A 130 -1.27 0.42 -9.07
C GLN A 130 -1.43 -1.02 -9.57
N THR A 131 -2.08 -1.17 -10.73
CA THR A 131 -2.31 -2.45 -11.42
C THR A 131 -1.01 -3.19 -11.78
N CYS A 132 0.12 -2.50 -11.90
CA CYS A 132 1.43 -3.11 -12.10
C CYS A 132 2.07 -3.63 -10.81
N ASN A 133 1.59 -3.26 -9.63
CA ASN A 133 2.21 -3.68 -8.36
C ASN A 133 1.72 -5.06 -7.90
N VAL A 134 1.87 -6.07 -8.78
CA VAL A 134 1.44 -7.46 -8.50
C VAL A 134 2.02 -8.02 -7.20
N PRO A 135 3.29 -7.75 -6.81
CA PRO A 135 3.80 -8.20 -5.52
C PRO A 135 3.03 -7.66 -4.31
N ALA A 136 2.63 -6.38 -4.34
CA ALA A 136 1.84 -5.78 -3.26
C ALA A 136 0.40 -6.32 -3.27
N ILE A 137 -0.25 -6.38 -4.43
CA ILE A 137 -1.60 -6.92 -4.59
C ILE A 137 -1.66 -8.35 -4.01
N SER A 138 -0.71 -9.22 -4.39
CA SER A 138 -0.65 -10.58 -3.88
C SER A 138 -0.46 -10.66 -2.35
N LEU A 139 0.31 -9.72 -1.76
CA LEU A 139 0.45 -9.63 -0.31
C LEU A 139 -0.88 -9.24 0.35
N TYR A 140 -1.58 -8.26 -0.20
CA TYR A 140 -2.83 -7.75 0.33
C TYR A 140 -3.95 -8.80 0.27
N GLU A 141 -4.10 -9.47 -0.86
CA GLU A 141 -5.07 -10.57 -1.04
C GLU A 141 -4.81 -11.73 -0.06
N GLN A 142 -3.55 -12.12 0.15
CA GLN A 142 -3.18 -13.14 1.14
C GLN A 142 -3.49 -12.73 2.60
N LEU A 143 -3.68 -11.44 2.87
CA LEU A 143 -4.10 -10.91 4.17
C LEU A 143 -5.60 -10.65 4.24
N GLY A 144 -6.35 -11.03 3.20
CA GLY A 144 -7.80 -10.97 3.16
C GLY A 144 -8.38 -9.67 2.61
N PHE A 145 -7.54 -8.78 2.09
CA PHE A 145 -8.03 -7.61 1.35
C PHE A 145 -8.60 -8.06 0.00
N ALA A 146 -9.72 -7.47 -0.40
CA ALA A 146 -10.35 -7.70 -1.68
C ALA A 146 -10.45 -6.41 -2.49
N LEU A 147 -10.29 -6.50 -3.80
CA LEU A 147 -10.50 -5.38 -4.71
C LEU A 147 -11.90 -4.78 -4.50
N CYS A 148 -11.96 -3.46 -4.32
CA CYS A 148 -13.22 -2.76 -4.08
C CYS A 148 -13.43 -1.52 -4.95
N ARG A 149 -12.36 -1.00 -5.57
CA ARG A 149 -12.44 0.18 -6.44
C ARG A 149 -11.34 0.13 -7.49
N ILE A 150 -11.63 0.74 -8.64
CA ILE A 150 -10.64 1.05 -9.68
C ILE A 150 -10.83 2.49 -10.14
N ASP A 151 -9.71 3.20 -10.36
CA ASP A 151 -9.67 4.49 -11.01
C ASP A 151 -8.74 4.39 -12.23
N LEU A 152 -9.20 4.87 -13.37
CA LEU A 152 -8.51 4.71 -14.65
C LEU A 152 -7.65 5.92 -15.03
N CYS A 153 -7.71 7.01 -14.24
CA CYS A 153 -7.05 8.28 -14.52
C CYS A 153 -6.69 9.08 -13.25
N GLU A 154 -6.36 8.40 -12.16
CA GLU A 154 -6.00 9.02 -10.88
C GLU A 154 -4.70 9.83 -10.96
N TYR A 155 -3.69 9.31 -11.66
CA TYR A 155 -2.36 9.92 -11.75
C TYR A 155 -2.18 10.71 -13.04
N THR A 156 -2.65 10.16 -14.16
CA THR A 156 -2.54 10.73 -15.49
C THR A 156 -3.72 10.29 -16.37
N ASN A 157 -3.86 10.90 -17.55
CA ASN A 157 -4.86 10.46 -18.54
C ASN A 157 -4.52 9.10 -19.17
N ASP A 158 -3.30 8.61 -18.98
CA ASP A 158 -2.75 7.42 -19.62
C ASP A 158 -2.46 6.27 -18.63
N ASP A 159 -3.09 6.28 -17.44
CA ASP A 159 -2.81 5.30 -16.37
C ASP A 159 -3.04 3.85 -16.84
N VAL A 160 -4.08 3.61 -17.64
CA VAL A 160 -4.35 2.28 -18.20
C VAL A 160 -3.25 1.86 -19.17
N GLN A 161 -2.84 2.73 -20.08
CA GLN A 161 -1.78 2.48 -21.06
C GLN A 161 -0.43 2.28 -20.38
N ASN A 162 -0.18 3.03 -19.33
CA ASN A 162 1.02 2.93 -18.49
C ASN A 162 1.00 1.72 -17.53
N ARG A 163 -0.16 1.00 -17.46
CA ARG A 163 -0.35 -0.12 -16.53
C ARG A 163 -0.29 0.31 -15.06
N GLU A 164 -0.72 1.53 -14.78
CA GLU A 164 -0.67 2.19 -13.47
C GLU A 164 -2.05 2.65 -12.98
N ALA A 165 -3.13 2.10 -13.55
CA ALA A 165 -4.46 2.39 -13.05
C ALA A 165 -4.51 2.08 -11.55
N ARG A 166 -5.09 3.02 -10.77
CA ARG A 166 -5.21 2.87 -9.34
C ARG A 166 -6.26 1.82 -9.00
N ILE A 167 -5.96 0.98 -8.05
CA ILE A 167 -6.90 0.06 -7.42
C ILE A 167 -6.89 0.23 -5.91
N ASP A 168 -8.08 0.21 -5.31
CA ASP A 168 -8.22 0.16 -3.85
C ASP A 168 -8.66 -1.26 -3.45
N LEU A 169 -8.06 -1.75 -2.36
CA LEU A 169 -8.45 -3.02 -1.74
C LEU A 169 -8.95 -2.74 -0.32
N PHE A 170 -9.96 -3.51 0.10
CA PHE A 170 -10.65 -3.36 1.38
C PHE A 170 -10.66 -4.65 2.17
N LEU A 171 -10.41 -4.55 3.48
CA LEU A 171 -10.54 -5.61 4.45
C LEU A 171 -11.60 -5.22 5.49
N PRO A 172 -12.79 -5.85 5.53
CA PRO A 172 -13.81 -5.55 6.53
C PRO A 172 -13.37 -6.00 7.94
N PHE A 173 -13.84 -5.30 8.97
CA PHE A 173 -13.59 -5.61 10.39
C PHE A 173 -14.74 -6.31 11.07
#